data_4c708e515ebc370e7fde4ac6ffbdb843
#
_entry.id   4c708e515ebc370e7fde4ac6ffbdb843
#
_cell.length_a   1.000
_cell.length_b   1.000
_cell.length_c   1.000
_cell.angle_alpha   90.00
_cell.angle_beta   90.00
_cell.angle_gamma   90.00
#
_symmetry.space_group_name_H-M   'P 1'
#
loop_
_entity.id
_entity.type
_entity.pdbx_description
1 polymer ?
#
loop_
_entity_poly.entity_id
_entity_poly.type
_entity_poly.pdbx_seq_one_letter_code
_entity_poly.pdbx_strand_id
1 'polypeptide(L)'
;MRILTAKEIKKAEALSFEKYFTEAELMKRAGDACASKIIKLFGDEIKGKTVSVVCGNGKNAGDGFVIAADLKSFGADAQIVLADKVPELPEPLMYFNRAADLGVPCFSFGKEPLGDTLIIDCIFGIGFHGEAREPFSAVFDAVNRLLPQHGRRHKGTTTARQHTVQSACPSGARIPSPISATIA
;
A
#
# COMPACT_ATOMS: atom_id res chain seq x y z
N MET A 1 -8.60 11.83 19.18
CA MET A 1 -7.91 11.87 17.88
C MET A 1 -8.79 12.65 16.91
N ARG A 2 -8.30 13.72 16.27
CA ARG A 2 -9.08 14.52 15.31
C ARG A 2 -8.96 13.87 13.92
N ILE A 3 -10.08 13.66 13.26
CA ILE A 3 -10.13 13.20 11.87
C ILE A 3 -10.11 14.43 10.97
N LEU A 4 -9.21 14.48 10.00
CA LEU A 4 -9.09 15.56 9.02
C LEU A 4 -9.84 15.19 7.73
N THR A 5 -10.44 16.18 7.09
CA THR A 5 -10.98 16.05 5.75
C THR A 5 -9.87 16.07 4.71
N ALA A 6 -10.12 15.56 3.50
CA ALA A 6 -9.13 15.61 2.40
C ALA A 6 -8.65 17.05 2.11
N LYS A 7 -9.54 18.07 2.26
CA LYS A 7 -9.19 19.47 2.10
C LYS A 7 -8.22 19.95 3.20
N GLU A 8 -8.44 19.54 4.45
CA GLU A 8 -7.55 19.87 5.57
C GLU A 8 -6.21 19.19 5.43
N ILE A 9 -6.17 17.94 4.95
CA ILE A 9 -4.92 17.20 4.67
C ILE A 9 -4.13 17.94 3.59
N LYS A 10 -4.73 18.26 2.43
CA LYS A 10 -4.07 19.00 1.35
C LYS A 10 -3.53 20.35 1.82
N LYS A 11 -4.27 21.06 2.69
CA LYS A 11 -3.80 22.33 3.27
C LYS A 11 -2.61 22.13 4.21
N ALA A 12 -2.64 21.08 5.03
CA ALA A 12 -1.53 20.74 5.93
C ALA A 12 -0.26 20.34 5.15
N GLU A 13 -0.41 19.55 4.08
CA GLU A 13 0.68 19.19 3.16
C GLU A 13 1.29 20.44 2.53
N ALA A 14 0.49 21.34 1.96
CA ALA A 14 0.97 22.56 1.35
C ALA A 14 1.77 23.45 2.33
N LEU A 15 1.29 23.59 3.58
CA LEU A 15 2.00 24.31 4.62
C LEU A 15 3.30 23.60 5.04
N SER A 16 3.32 22.28 5.00
CA SER A 16 4.50 21.48 5.33
C SER A 16 5.58 21.63 4.26
N PHE A 17 5.21 21.63 2.98
CA PHE A 17 6.12 21.87 1.86
C PHE A 17 6.72 23.27 1.91
N GLU A 18 5.91 24.30 2.22
CA GLU A 18 6.36 25.68 2.27
C GLU A 18 7.43 25.91 3.36
N LYS A 19 7.37 25.19 4.48
CA LYS A 19 8.14 25.53 5.68
C LYS A 19 9.14 24.49 6.16
N TYR A 20 8.88 23.19 5.91
CA TYR A 20 9.58 22.16 6.68
C TYR A 20 10.10 20.99 5.85
N PHE A 21 9.42 20.57 4.77
CA PHE A 21 9.72 19.30 4.10
C PHE A 21 9.63 19.42 2.59
N THR A 22 10.49 18.71 1.89
CA THR A 22 10.32 18.40 0.48
C THR A 22 9.21 17.37 0.29
N GLU A 23 8.67 17.27 -0.91
CA GLU A 23 7.68 16.25 -1.26
C GLU A 23 8.22 14.83 -1.04
N ALA A 24 9.49 14.60 -1.41
CA ALA A 24 10.17 13.34 -1.17
C ALA A 24 10.27 12.97 0.33
N GLU A 25 10.61 13.93 1.18
CA GLU A 25 10.68 13.70 2.63
C GLU A 25 9.32 13.39 3.22
N LEU A 26 8.26 14.07 2.77
CA LEU A 26 6.91 13.80 3.27
C LEU A 26 6.43 12.42 2.82
N MET A 27 6.66 12.06 1.57
CA MET A 27 6.40 10.72 1.03
C MET A 27 7.13 9.64 1.82
N LYS A 28 8.43 9.84 2.09
CA LYS A 28 9.19 8.91 2.92
C LYS A 28 8.56 8.73 4.31
N ARG A 29 8.22 9.82 4.98
CA ARG A 29 7.62 9.77 6.32
C ARG A 29 6.27 9.05 6.32
N ALA A 30 5.45 9.23 5.28
CA ALA A 30 4.19 8.54 5.13
C ALA A 30 4.41 7.03 4.97
N GLY A 31 5.30 6.62 4.07
CA GLY A 31 5.66 5.23 3.87
C GLY A 31 6.26 4.57 5.12
N ASP A 32 7.25 5.21 5.77
CA ASP A 32 7.88 4.72 7.01
C ASP A 32 6.82 4.52 8.12
N ALA A 33 5.90 5.47 8.29
CA ALA A 33 4.84 5.39 9.30
C ALA A 33 3.89 4.20 9.04
N CYS A 34 3.56 3.97 7.77
CA CYS A 34 2.73 2.84 7.36
C CYS A 34 3.44 1.51 7.54
N ALA A 35 4.69 1.39 7.09
CA ALA A 35 5.49 0.19 7.28
C ALA A 35 5.65 -0.13 8.78
N SER A 36 5.98 0.88 9.60
CA SER A 36 6.06 0.72 11.05
C SER A 36 4.76 0.24 11.67
N LYS A 37 3.61 0.75 11.18
CA LYS A 37 2.30 0.30 11.65
C LYS A 37 2.00 -1.14 11.26
N ILE A 38 2.36 -1.55 10.04
CA ILE A 38 2.22 -2.92 9.55
C ILE A 38 3.08 -3.86 10.39
N ILE A 39 4.35 -3.51 10.59
CA ILE A 39 5.28 -4.28 11.41
C ILE A 39 4.76 -4.41 12.85
N LYS A 40 4.21 -3.34 13.41
CA LYS A 40 3.61 -3.38 14.75
C LYS A 40 2.39 -4.29 14.85
N LEU A 41 1.60 -4.40 13.78
CA LEU A 41 0.38 -5.21 13.75
C LEU A 41 0.66 -6.69 13.52
N PHE A 42 1.60 -7.00 12.64
CA PHE A 42 1.85 -8.37 12.17
C PHE A 42 3.15 -8.97 12.71
N GLY A 43 4.14 -8.14 13.06
CA GLY A 43 5.40 -8.60 13.64
C GLY A 43 6.05 -9.72 12.84
N ASP A 44 6.42 -10.78 13.53
CA ASP A 44 7.11 -11.93 12.91
C ASP A 44 6.21 -12.76 11.96
N GLU A 45 4.90 -12.55 11.97
CA GLU A 45 3.97 -13.28 11.08
C GLU A 45 4.23 -13.01 9.59
N ILE A 46 4.83 -11.86 9.26
CA ILE A 46 5.16 -11.50 7.87
C ILE A 46 6.60 -11.82 7.48
N LYS A 47 7.48 -12.22 8.41
CA LYS A 47 8.87 -12.58 8.07
C LYS A 47 8.92 -13.83 7.19
N GLY A 48 9.68 -13.74 6.10
CA GLY A 48 9.76 -14.80 5.08
C GLY A 48 8.43 -15.11 4.42
N LYS A 49 7.46 -14.19 4.49
CA LYS A 49 6.16 -14.33 3.83
C LYS A 49 6.02 -13.32 2.71
N THR A 50 5.34 -13.71 1.65
CA THR A 50 5.09 -12.85 0.51
C THR A 50 4.11 -11.73 0.88
N VAL A 51 4.58 -10.48 0.74
CA VAL A 51 3.79 -9.27 0.92
C VAL A 51 3.73 -8.52 -0.40
N SER A 52 2.55 -8.41 -0.99
CA SER A 52 2.37 -7.71 -2.26
C SER A 52 1.96 -6.26 -2.03
N VAL A 53 2.80 -5.32 -2.48
CA VAL A 53 2.47 -3.89 -2.50
C VAL A 53 2.02 -3.53 -3.90
N VAL A 54 0.70 -3.33 -4.06
CA VAL A 54 0.09 -3.05 -5.36
C VAL A 54 0.08 -1.54 -5.58
N CYS A 55 0.83 -1.09 -6.58
CA CYS A 55 1.11 0.31 -6.82
C CYS A 55 0.47 0.81 -8.12
N GLY A 56 -0.12 2.01 -8.05
CA GLY A 56 -0.52 2.76 -9.25
C GLY A 56 0.65 3.47 -9.92
N ASN A 57 0.35 4.54 -10.65
CA ASN A 57 1.34 5.36 -11.35
C ASN A 57 1.42 6.81 -10.81
N GLY A 58 0.79 7.10 -9.68
CA GLY A 58 0.76 8.40 -9.02
C GLY A 58 1.66 8.50 -7.80
N LYS A 59 1.45 9.56 -7.00
CA LYS A 59 2.22 9.81 -5.77
C LYS A 59 2.05 8.72 -4.71
N ASN A 60 0.85 8.13 -4.59
CA ASN A 60 0.58 7.05 -3.65
C ASN A 60 1.44 5.79 -3.91
N ALA A 61 1.87 5.58 -5.17
CA ALA A 61 2.82 4.52 -5.48
C ALA A 61 4.19 4.76 -4.82
N GLY A 62 4.59 6.02 -4.68
CA GLY A 62 5.84 6.37 -3.98
C GLY A 62 5.83 5.95 -2.52
N ASP A 63 4.71 6.18 -1.81
CA ASP A 63 4.52 5.66 -0.44
C ASP A 63 4.63 4.13 -0.42
N GLY A 64 4.00 3.47 -1.41
CA GLY A 64 4.08 2.02 -1.59
C GLY A 64 5.50 1.49 -1.78
N PHE A 65 6.33 2.19 -2.54
CA PHE A 65 7.73 1.80 -2.74
C PHE A 65 8.57 1.92 -1.47
N VAL A 66 8.32 2.96 -0.67
CA VAL A 66 8.94 3.09 0.68
C VAL A 66 8.49 1.94 1.57
N ILE A 67 7.19 1.64 1.61
CA ILE A 67 6.66 0.52 2.41
C ILE A 67 7.30 -0.80 2.00
N ALA A 68 7.38 -1.09 0.69
CA ALA A 68 7.97 -2.33 0.20
C ALA A 68 9.46 -2.47 0.61
N ALA A 69 10.22 -1.37 0.52
CA ALA A 69 11.62 -1.34 0.93
C ALA A 69 11.79 -1.60 2.43
N ASP A 70 10.96 -0.97 3.27
CA ASP A 70 11.01 -1.13 4.73
C ASP A 70 10.59 -2.54 5.16
N LEU A 71 9.53 -3.10 4.55
CA LEU A 71 9.10 -4.47 4.84
C LEU A 71 10.13 -5.50 4.40
N LYS A 72 10.80 -5.28 3.25
CA LYS A 72 11.94 -6.11 2.83
C LYS A 72 13.06 -6.06 3.85
N SER A 73 13.40 -4.86 4.32
CA SER A 73 14.44 -4.66 5.35
C SER A 73 14.07 -5.30 6.69
N PHE A 74 12.78 -5.39 7.01
CA PHE A 74 12.29 -6.09 8.20
C PHE A 74 12.37 -7.61 8.08
N GLY A 75 12.47 -8.15 6.87
CA GLY A 75 12.58 -9.59 6.60
C GLY A 75 11.34 -10.22 5.96
N ALA A 76 10.39 -9.42 5.47
CA ALA A 76 9.32 -9.93 4.63
C ALA A 76 9.82 -10.17 3.19
N ASP A 77 9.21 -11.11 2.47
CA ASP A 77 9.39 -11.27 1.04
C ASP A 77 8.48 -10.27 0.30
N ALA A 78 8.82 -8.99 0.46
CA ALA A 78 8.08 -7.91 -0.15
C ALA A 78 8.30 -7.88 -1.66
N GLN A 79 7.21 -7.72 -2.42
CA GLN A 79 7.22 -7.52 -3.88
C GLN A 79 6.35 -6.32 -4.25
N ILE A 80 6.76 -5.60 -5.30
CA ILE A 80 5.98 -4.52 -5.91
C ILE A 80 5.21 -5.09 -7.09
N VAL A 81 3.91 -4.82 -7.14
CA VAL A 81 3.06 -5.17 -8.28
C VAL A 81 2.50 -3.89 -8.89
N LEU A 82 2.96 -3.56 -10.09
CA LEU A 82 2.49 -2.38 -10.80
C LEU A 82 1.14 -2.66 -11.48
N ALA A 83 0.12 -1.91 -11.09
CA ALA A 83 -1.21 -1.99 -11.69
C ALA A 83 -1.22 -1.42 -13.12
N ASP A 84 -0.29 -0.53 -13.43
CA ASP A 84 -0.09 0.08 -14.75
C ASP A 84 1.42 0.15 -15.02
N LYS A 85 1.99 1.30 -15.27
CA LYS A 85 3.41 1.54 -15.52
C LYS A 85 4.11 2.10 -14.28
N VAL A 86 5.44 2.10 -14.33
CA VAL A 86 6.25 2.82 -13.33
C VAL A 86 5.90 4.30 -13.36
N PRO A 87 5.73 4.96 -12.20
CA PRO A 87 5.48 6.40 -12.15
C PRO A 87 6.58 7.21 -12.83
N GLU A 88 6.18 8.28 -13.53
CA GLU A 88 7.12 9.20 -14.19
C GLU A 88 7.49 10.40 -13.30
N LEU A 89 6.74 10.61 -12.20
CA LEU A 89 7.01 11.68 -11.25
C LEU A 89 8.35 11.44 -10.53
N PRO A 90 9.17 12.50 -10.32
CA PRO A 90 10.53 12.35 -9.79
C PRO A 90 10.59 11.66 -8.44
N GLU A 91 9.72 12.02 -7.49
CA GLU A 91 9.74 11.50 -6.13
C GLU A 91 9.33 10.01 -6.07
N PRO A 92 8.21 9.57 -6.65
CA PRO A 92 7.89 8.14 -6.74
C PRO A 92 8.96 7.34 -7.47
N LEU A 93 9.50 7.86 -8.58
CA LEU A 93 10.55 7.17 -9.33
C LEU A 93 11.84 6.99 -8.51
N MET A 94 12.22 8.00 -7.73
CA MET A 94 13.36 7.90 -6.81
C MET A 94 13.18 6.75 -5.81
N TYR A 95 12.00 6.62 -5.19
CA TYR A 95 11.72 5.54 -4.24
C TYR A 95 11.55 4.17 -4.90
N PHE A 96 11.05 4.13 -6.13
CA PHE A 96 11.04 2.92 -6.95
C PHE A 96 12.48 2.39 -7.16
N ASN A 97 13.39 3.25 -7.61
CA ASN A 97 14.79 2.88 -7.80
C ASN A 97 15.45 2.42 -6.49
N ARG A 98 15.18 3.13 -5.39
CA ARG A 98 15.68 2.73 -4.07
C ARG A 98 15.16 1.35 -3.63
N ALA A 99 13.90 1.03 -3.88
CA ALA A 99 13.35 -0.29 -3.58
C ALA A 99 14.02 -1.38 -4.44
N ALA A 100 14.26 -1.09 -5.72
CA ALA A 100 14.97 -1.99 -6.63
C ALA A 100 16.42 -2.24 -6.17
N ASP A 101 17.15 -1.19 -5.73
CA ASP A 101 18.52 -1.30 -5.19
C ASP A 101 18.57 -2.17 -3.92
N LEU A 102 17.50 -2.20 -3.13
CA LEU A 102 17.34 -3.09 -1.96
C LEU A 102 16.88 -4.51 -2.32
N GLY A 103 16.79 -4.81 -3.61
CA GLY A 103 16.40 -6.13 -4.12
C GLY A 103 14.92 -6.46 -3.93
N VAL A 104 14.04 -5.45 -3.89
CA VAL A 104 12.59 -5.68 -3.93
C VAL A 104 12.20 -6.03 -5.36
N PRO A 105 11.68 -7.25 -5.63
CA PRO A 105 11.25 -7.61 -6.97
C PRO A 105 10.03 -6.79 -7.39
N CYS A 106 9.97 -6.47 -8.68
CA CYS A 106 8.88 -5.70 -9.27
C CYS A 106 8.29 -6.42 -10.48
N PHE A 107 6.98 -6.56 -10.51
CA PHE A 107 6.23 -7.23 -11.57
C PHE A 107 5.09 -6.34 -12.08
N SER A 108 4.77 -6.46 -13.36
CA SER A 108 3.49 -5.94 -13.86
C SER A 108 2.35 -6.84 -13.39
N PHE A 109 1.21 -6.26 -13.09
CA PHE A 109 0.01 -7.01 -12.70
C PHE A 109 -0.30 -8.15 -13.69
N GLY A 110 -0.60 -9.34 -13.16
CA GLY A 110 -0.89 -10.54 -13.96
C GLY A 110 0.33 -11.34 -14.42
N LYS A 111 1.55 -10.88 -14.15
CA LYS A 111 2.78 -11.65 -14.47
C LYS A 111 3.14 -12.64 -13.37
N GLU A 112 2.96 -12.23 -12.12
CA GLU A 112 3.18 -13.07 -10.95
C GLU A 112 1.92 -13.04 -10.06
N PRO A 113 1.65 -14.12 -9.31
CA PRO A 113 0.53 -14.15 -8.39
C PRO A 113 0.72 -13.11 -7.28
N LEU A 114 -0.38 -12.51 -6.86
CA LEU A 114 -0.39 -11.73 -5.63
C LEU A 114 -0.11 -12.66 -4.45
N GLY A 115 0.72 -12.20 -3.51
CA GLY A 115 1.00 -12.94 -2.29
C GLY A 115 -0.29 -13.15 -1.48
N ASP A 116 -0.35 -14.29 -0.82
CA ASP A 116 -1.53 -14.71 -0.04
C ASP A 116 -1.50 -14.27 1.42
N THR A 117 -0.39 -13.70 1.88
CA THR A 117 -0.23 -13.30 3.29
C THR A 117 -0.76 -11.91 3.55
N LEU A 118 -0.30 -10.93 2.78
CA LEU A 118 -0.69 -9.53 2.95
C LEU A 118 -0.65 -8.81 1.60
N ILE A 119 -1.73 -8.09 1.30
CA ILE A 119 -1.81 -7.20 0.14
C ILE A 119 -1.96 -5.77 0.65
N ILE A 120 -1.09 -4.88 0.18
CA ILE A 120 -1.09 -3.46 0.48
C ILE A 120 -1.48 -2.72 -0.79
N ASP A 121 -2.60 -1.99 -0.74
CA ASP A 121 -3.11 -1.21 -1.85
C ASP A 121 -2.55 0.22 -1.80
N CYS A 122 -1.71 0.55 -2.78
CA CYS A 122 -1.13 1.86 -3.01
C CYS A 122 -1.47 2.39 -4.42
N ILE A 123 -2.65 2.03 -4.95
CA ILE A 123 -3.05 2.41 -6.32
C ILE A 123 -3.47 3.87 -6.36
N PHE A 124 -4.50 4.22 -5.57
CA PHE A 124 -5.06 5.56 -5.54
C PHE A 124 -4.97 6.16 -4.14
N GLY A 125 -4.60 7.45 -4.07
CA GLY A 125 -4.62 8.24 -2.84
C GLY A 125 -5.85 9.14 -2.75
N ILE A 126 -5.84 10.05 -1.77
CA ILE A 126 -6.94 11.01 -1.47
C ILE A 126 -7.30 11.95 -2.64
N GLY A 127 -6.49 11.99 -3.68
CA GLY A 127 -6.74 12.77 -4.89
C GLY A 127 -7.59 12.08 -5.95
N PHE A 128 -7.92 10.79 -5.76
CA PHE A 128 -8.72 10.05 -6.71
C PHE A 128 -10.19 10.45 -6.64
N HIS A 129 -10.79 10.66 -7.82
CA HIS A 129 -12.21 10.99 -7.98
C HIS A 129 -12.78 10.23 -9.17
N GLY A 130 -14.01 9.72 -9.03
CA GLY A 130 -14.73 9.00 -10.08
C GLY A 130 -14.57 7.49 -9.99
N GLU A 131 -14.72 6.82 -11.13
CA GLU A 131 -14.64 5.35 -11.22
C GLU A 131 -13.27 4.91 -11.71
N ALA A 132 -12.79 3.79 -11.16
CA ALA A 132 -11.57 3.15 -11.64
C ALA A 132 -11.81 2.55 -13.03
N ARG A 133 -10.97 2.92 -13.99
CA ARG A 133 -10.96 2.36 -15.34
C ARG A 133 -9.84 1.35 -15.50
N GLU A 134 -9.85 0.59 -16.58
CA GLU A 134 -8.74 -0.29 -16.91
C GLU A 134 -7.40 0.49 -16.99
N PRO A 135 -6.30 -0.09 -16.50
CA PRO A 135 -6.17 -1.47 -15.97
C PRO A 135 -6.55 -1.61 -14.48
N PHE A 136 -6.83 -0.53 -13.78
CA PHE A 136 -7.04 -0.53 -12.33
C PHE A 136 -8.29 -1.29 -11.89
N SER A 137 -9.37 -1.26 -12.68
CA SER A 137 -10.58 -2.03 -12.39
C SER A 137 -10.30 -3.54 -12.32
N ALA A 138 -9.52 -4.09 -13.26
CA ALA A 138 -9.12 -5.49 -13.23
C ALA A 138 -8.28 -5.85 -12.00
N VAL A 139 -7.41 -4.93 -11.55
CA VAL A 139 -6.61 -5.11 -10.34
C VAL A 139 -7.51 -5.17 -9.11
N PHE A 140 -8.47 -4.24 -8.96
CA PHE A 140 -9.42 -4.25 -7.84
C PHE A 140 -10.25 -5.52 -7.82
N ASP A 141 -10.71 -5.99 -8.97
CA ASP A 141 -11.45 -7.25 -9.05
C ASP A 141 -10.63 -8.45 -8.62
N ALA A 142 -9.35 -8.48 -8.97
CA ALA A 142 -8.45 -9.54 -8.55
C ALA A 142 -8.19 -9.49 -7.04
N VAL A 143 -7.87 -8.32 -6.49
CA VAL A 143 -7.67 -8.12 -5.04
C VAL A 143 -8.94 -8.50 -4.27
N ASN A 144 -10.11 -8.03 -4.71
CA ASN A 144 -11.39 -8.35 -4.06
C ASN A 144 -11.73 -9.84 -4.09
N ARG A 145 -11.31 -10.58 -5.11
CA ARG A 145 -11.49 -12.05 -5.15
C ARG A 145 -10.63 -12.78 -4.12
N LEU A 146 -9.48 -12.22 -3.76
CA LEU A 146 -8.60 -12.78 -2.74
C LEU A 146 -9.08 -12.46 -1.32
N LEU A 147 -9.90 -11.42 -1.14
CA LEU A 147 -10.46 -11.11 0.17
C LEU A 147 -11.49 -12.17 0.59
N PRO A 148 -11.49 -12.59 1.87
CA PRO A 148 -12.52 -13.49 2.39
C PRO A 148 -13.91 -12.87 2.17
N GLN A 149 -14.78 -13.58 1.47
CA GLN A 149 -16.18 -13.16 1.30
C GLN A 149 -16.87 -13.21 2.67
N HIS A 150 -17.18 -12.06 3.25
CA HIS A 150 -17.92 -11.96 4.49
C HIS A 150 -19.31 -12.61 4.29
N GLY A 151 -19.53 -13.77 4.92
CA GLY A 151 -20.83 -14.46 4.92
C GLY A 151 -20.83 -15.93 4.48
N ARG A 152 -19.80 -16.46 3.85
CA ARG A 152 -19.72 -17.90 3.58
C ARG A 152 -18.97 -18.59 4.72
N ARG A 153 -19.72 -19.21 5.64
CA ARG A 153 -19.18 -20.18 6.57
C ARG A 153 -18.67 -21.39 5.78
N HIS A 154 -17.38 -21.45 5.51
CA HIS A 154 -16.74 -22.71 5.14
C HIS A 154 -16.43 -23.46 6.43
N LYS A 155 -17.14 -24.58 6.62
CA LYS A 155 -16.78 -25.58 7.63
C LYS A 155 -15.47 -26.23 7.17
N GLY A 156 -14.44 -26.07 7.98
CA GLY A 156 -13.26 -26.93 8.00
C GLY A 156 -12.23 -26.67 6.89
N THR A 157 -11.41 -25.67 7.07
CA THR A 157 -9.97 -25.66 6.75
C THR A 157 -9.35 -24.41 7.39
N THR A 158 -8.22 -24.57 8.03
CA THR A 158 -7.43 -23.46 8.58
C THR A 158 -6.88 -22.67 7.40
N THR A 159 -7.63 -21.68 6.94
CA THR A 159 -7.18 -20.77 5.90
C THR A 159 -6.32 -19.67 6.55
N ALA A 160 -5.10 -19.52 6.08
CA ALA A 160 -4.28 -18.36 6.41
C ALA A 160 -5.13 -17.09 6.19
N ARG A 161 -5.16 -16.20 7.17
CA ARG A 161 -5.92 -14.96 7.08
C ARG A 161 -5.21 -14.05 6.07
N GLN A 162 -5.82 -13.85 4.93
CA GLN A 162 -5.38 -12.83 3.97
C GLN A 162 -5.80 -11.46 4.50
N HIS A 163 -4.86 -10.53 4.53
CA HIS A 163 -5.08 -9.17 4.99
C HIS A 163 -4.72 -8.21 3.86
N THR A 164 -5.65 -7.34 3.52
CA THR A 164 -5.39 -6.20 2.62
C THR A 164 -5.19 -4.95 3.45
N VAL A 165 -4.05 -4.31 3.28
CA VAL A 165 -3.75 -3.00 3.90
C VAL A 165 -3.79 -1.97 2.78
N GLN A 166 -4.76 -1.09 2.81
CA GLN A 166 -4.87 0.03 1.90
C GLN A 166 -4.18 1.24 2.51
N SER A 167 -3.26 1.87 1.78
CA SER A 167 -2.52 3.01 2.30
C SER A 167 -3.42 4.25 2.39
N ALA A 168 -3.96 4.50 3.57
CA ALA A 168 -4.65 5.74 3.88
C ALA A 168 -3.93 6.45 5.02
N CYS A 169 -3.62 7.70 4.83
CA CYS A 169 -3.19 8.60 5.91
C CYS A 169 -4.23 8.57 7.06
N PRO A 170 -3.85 8.64 8.34
CA PRO A 170 -4.65 8.19 9.47
C PRO A 170 -5.89 9.06 9.72
N SER A 171 -6.98 8.73 9.11
CA SER A 171 -8.31 9.17 9.54
C SER A 171 -9.00 7.97 10.17
N GLY A 172 -9.14 8.02 11.48
CA GLY A 172 -9.62 6.95 12.34
C GLY A 172 -10.91 6.28 11.90
N ALA A 173 -10.79 5.24 11.10
CA ALA A 173 -11.85 4.30 10.87
C ALA A 173 -11.58 3.05 11.71
N ARG A 174 -12.59 2.58 12.44
CA ARG A 174 -12.57 1.29 13.11
C ARG A 174 -12.30 0.21 12.07
N ILE A 175 -11.34 -0.64 12.35
CA ILE A 175 -10.99 -1.79 11.53
C ILE A 175 -11.95 -2.92 11.90
N PRO A 176 -12.88 -3.35 11.02
CA PRO A 176 -13.54 -4.64 11.16
C PRO A 176 -12.60 -5.73 10.63
N SER A 177 -12.47 -6.82 11.35
CA SER A 177 -11.70 -8.00 10.90
C SER A 177 -12.39 -8.67 9.71
N PRO A 178 -11.66 -9.05 8.62
CA PRO A 178 -10.23 -9.04 8.38
C PRO A 178 -9.74 -7.70 7.82
N ILE A 179 -8.51 -7.38 8.12
CA ILE A 179 -7.95 -6.05 7.94
C ILE A 179 -7.67 -5.79 6.46
N SER A 180 -8.46 -4.90 5.85
CA SER A 180 -8.06 -4.18 4.65
C SER A 180 -7.53 -2.83 5.10
N ALA A 181 -6.26 -2.55 4.91
CA ALA A 181 -5.68 -1.25 5.22
C ALA A 181 -5.39 -0.52 3.92
N THR A 182 -6.13 0.56 3.69
CA THR A 182 -5.88 1.51 2.60
C THR A 182 -5.07 2.66 3.19
N ILE A 183 -3.91 2.96 2.58
CA ILE A 183 -3.13 4.16 2.86
C ILE A 183 -3.53 5.16 1.76
N ALA A 184 -4.22 6.22 2.07
CA ALA A 184 -4.55 7.33 1.18
C ALA A 184 -3.85 8.59 1.63
#